data_d452fd8395149e4973ef440452f8cb6d
#
_entry.id   d452fd8395149e4973ef440452f8cb6d
#
_cell.length_a   1.000
_cell.length_b   1.000
_cell.length_c   1.000
_cell.angle_alpha   90.00
_cell.angle_beta   90.00
_cell.angle_gamma   90.00
#
_symmetry.space_group_name_H-M   'P 1'
#
loop_
_entity.id
_entity.type
_entity.pdbx_description
1 polymer ?
#
loop_
_entity_poly.entity_id
_entity_poly.type
_entity_poly.pdbx_seq_one_letter_code
_entity_poly.pdbx_strand_id
1 'polypeptide(L)'
;MNEMTRPTPPQTAAPRRAPMRVRPTAPILPPSNIQGNALIVVIAIMAFLACLTLGAVTMVRATAAGWQSQISREITIQIKPVEGLDMETALMRAKDLALRFVGTKEGTIMDDAATARLLEPWLGTGLDLDELPVPRLVIITVDEQNPPDFAAMRALLSKEIPQAFLDDHRTWVDRLVSMARTTVMIGTGVLILVFTAMVLTVVFATRGVISGNRHIVEVLHFVGAESAFVAKEFQKHFLKISLKGSAAGSAVAASLFALLSVWQANARATPESDQATALFGNFSLGLAGYLGIFATMIVIALLTTLTARLTVMRTIDEIDLIRSDPGRSDGLPAS
;
A
#
# COMPACT_ATOMS: atom_id res chain seq x y z
N MET A 1 -40.92 -60.21 80.28
CA MET A 1 -39.56 -60.08 79.79
C MET A 1 -39.71 -59.39 78.44
N ASN A 2 -39.55 -58.06 78.44
CA ASN A 2 -39.74 -57.20 77.31
C ASN A 2 -38.35 -56.76 76.80
N GLU A 3 -37.97 -57.22 75.64
CA GLU A 3 -36.76 -56.80 75.00
C GLU A 3 -37.02 -55.55 74.16
N MET A 4 -36.52 -54.40 74.62
CA MET A 4 -36.64 -53.10 73.97
C MET A 4 -35.66 -53.08 72.73
N THR A 5 -36.23 -53.16 71.56
CA THR A 5 -35.54 -52.86 70.30
C THR A 5 -35.21 -51.37 70.21
N ARG A 6 -33.95 -51.02 70.30
CA ARG A 6 -33.45 -49.66 70.07
C ARG A 6 -33.54 -49.34 68.58
N PRO A 7 -34.05 -48.16 68.17
CA PRO A 7 -34.08 -47.71 66.80
C PRO A 7 -32.64 -47.30 66.33
N THR A 8 -32.22 -47.79 65.19
CA THR A 8 -30.96 -47.42 64.51
C THR A 8 -31.04 -45.95 64.12
N PRO A 9 -29.97 -45.14 64.34
CA PRO A 9 -29.97 -43.74 63.93
C PRO A 9 -29.86 -43.65 62.40
N PRO A 10 -30.47 -42.62 61.74
CA PRO A 10 -30.46 -42.45 60.31
C PRO A 10 -29.03 -42.17 59.82
N GLN A 11 -28.59 -42.95 58.83
CA GLN A 11 -27.32 -42.73 58.14
C GLN A 11 -27.39 -41.37 57.44
N THR A 12 -26.61 -40.41 57.92
CA THR A 12 -26.39 -39.11 57.28
C THR A 12 -25.70 -39.34 55.94
N ALA A 13 -26.44 -39.11 54.86
CA ALA A 13 -25.86 -39.18 53.49
C ALA A 13 -24.70 -38.19 53.38
N ALA A 14 -23.53 -38.72 53.00
CA ALA A 14 -22.35 -37.89 52.76
C ALA A 14 -22.64 -36.76 51.73
N PRO A 15 -22.19 -35.53 51.98
CA PRO A 15 -22.46 -34.43 51.07
C PRO A 15 -21.85 -34.76 49.71
N ARG A 16 -22.69 -34.77 48.65
CA ARG A 16 -22.25 -34.85 47.25
C ARG A 16 -21.27 -33.72 47.02
N ARG A 17 -19.98 -34.05 46.76
CA ARG A 17 -18.96 -33.09 46.34
C ARG A 17 -19.46 -32.44 45.04
N ALA A 18 -19.75 -31.14 45.10
CA ALA A 18 -20.07 -30.33 43.94
C ALA A 18 -18.93 -30.44 42.94
N PRO A 19 -19.20 -30.51 41.63
CA PRO A 19 -18.16 -30.57 40.63
C PRO A 19 -17.24 -29.36 40.81
N MET A 20 -15.93 -29.62 40.96
CA MET A 20 -14.89 -28.62 41.09
C MET A 20 -14.93 -27.76 39.84
N ARG A 21 -15.52 -26.57 39.90
CA ARG A 21 -15.43 -25.58 38.79
C ARG A 21 -13.95 -25.29 38.60
N VAL A 22 -13.38 -25.78 37.50
CA VAL A 22 -12.06 -25.41 37.06
C VAL A 22 -12.07 -23.89 36.92
N ARG A 23 -11.43 -23.19 37.86
CA ARG A 23 -11.25 -21.74 37.77
C ARG A 23 -10.47 -21.49 36.50
N PRO A 24 -10.89 -20.55 35.63
CA PRO A 24 -10.09 -20.19 34.46
C PRO A 24 -8.69 -19.82 34.95
N THR A 25 -7.68 -20.45 34.38
CA THR A 25 -6.26 -20.23 34.69
C THR A 25 -6.03 -18.71 34.65
N ALA A 26 -5.55 -18.16 35.77
CA ALA A 26 -5.16 -16.75 35.82
C ALA A 26 -4.15 -16.47 34.72
N PRO A 27 -4.29 -15.35 33.96
CA PRO A 27 -3.36 -15.05 32.89
C PRO A 27 -1.95 -14.94 33.46
N ILE A 28 -0.99 -15.65 32.84
CA ILE A 28 0.42 -15.72 33.26
C ILE A 28 1.07 -14.31 33.21
N LEU A 29 0.50 -13.42 32.39
CA LEU A 29 0.93 -12.04 32.27
C LEU A 29 -0.14 -11.10 32.83
N PRO A 30 0.23 -10.16 33.74
CA PRO A 30 -0.72 -9.20 34.29
C PRO A 30 -1.33 -8.35 33.15
N PRO A 31 -2.66 -8.16 33.15
CA PRO A 31 -3.39 -7.50 32.06
C PRO A 31 -3.09 -6.00 31.90
N SER A 32 -2.42 -5.37 32.85
CA SER A 32 -2.14 -3.94 32.90
C SER A 32 -0.64 -3.67 33.10
N ASN A 33 0.18 -3.91 32.07
CA ASN A 33 1.57 -3.45 32.08
C ASN A 33 1.70 -2.17 31.25
N ILE A 34 2.31 -1.13 31.82
CA ILE A 34 2.71 0.11 31.14
C ILE A 34 3.48 -0.22 29.86
N GLN A 35 4.32 -1.26 29.89
CA GLN A 35 5.05 -1.77 28.74
C GLN A 35 4.15 -2.28 27.61
N GLY A 36 3.02 -2.94 27.94
CA GLY A 36 2.06 -3.42 26.94
C GLY A 36 1.35 -2.29 26.20
N ASN A 37 0.97 -1.22 26.92
CA ASN A 37 0.34 -0.05 26.32
C ASN A 37 1.32 0.74 25.43
N ALA A 38 2.56 0.90 25.89
CA ALA A 38 3.60 1.54 25.07
C ALA A 38 3.85 0.77 23.75
N LEU A 39 3.87 -0.55 23.81
CA LEU A 39 4.02 -1.39 22.61
C LEU A 39 2.84 -1.25 21.64
N ILE A 40 1.59 -1.15 22.15
CA ILE A 40 0.41 -0.89 21.31
C ILE A 40 0.58 0.42 20.55
N VAL A 41 1.02 1.49 21.23
CA VAL A 41 1.24 2.81 20.59
C VAL A 41 2.34 2.73 19.52
N VAL A 42 3.44 2.08 19.81
CA VAL A 42 4.54 1.92 18.83
C VAL A 42 4.06 1.15 17.60
N ILE A 43 3.35 0.02 17.78
CA ILE A 43 2.78 -0.75 16.68
C ILE A 43 1.76 0.09 15.90
N ALA A 44 0.94 0.90 16.58
CA ALA A 44 -0.02 1.78 15.92
C ALA A 44 0.68 2.84 15.05
N ILE A 45 1.74 3.46 15.54
CA ILE A 45 2.55 4.42 14.76
C ILE A 45 3.19 3.73 13.56
N MET A 46 3.81 2.56 13.74
CA MET A 46 4.42 1.81 12.64
C MET A 46 3.38 1.37 11.61
N ALA A 47 2.21 0.92 12.05
CA ALA A 47 1.11 0.55 11.17
C ALA A 47 0.57 1.77 10.39
N PHE A 48 0.43 2.91 11.06
CA PHE A 48 0.05 4.17 10.41
C PHE A 48 1.05 4.56 9.32
N LEU A 49 2.36 4.55 9.63
CA LEU A 49 3.42 4.88 8.66
C LEU A 49 3.46 3.89 7.49
N ALA A 50 3.29 2.59 7.75
CA ALA A 50 3.22 1.58 6.70
C ALA A 50 2.01 1.80 5.78
N CYS A 51 0.83 2.04 6.34
CA CYS A 51 -0.39 2.32 5.58
C CYS A 51 -0.30 3.65 4.82
N LEU A 52 0.29 4.69 5.43
CA LEU A 52 0.52 5.98 4.77
C LEU A 52 1.45 5.81 3.55
N THR A 53 2.56 5.10 3.73
CA THR A 53 3.51 4.83 2.65
C THR A 53 2.87 4.01 1.54
N LEU A 54 2.12 2.95 1.88
CA LEU A 54 1.42 2.13 0.90
C LEU A 54 0.38 2.96 0.14
N GLY A 55 -0.40 3.78 0.86
CA GLY A 55 -1.39 4.67 0.26
C GLY A 55 -0.74 5.66 -0.72
N ALA A 56 0.36 6.32 -0.32
CA ALA A 56 1.11 7.21 -1.20
C ALA A 56 1.64 6.49 -2.46
N VAL A 57 2.22 5.30 -2.29
CA VAL A 57 2.72 4.48 -3.42
C VAL A 57 1.58 4.08 -4.37
N THR A 58 0.43 3.68 -3.84
CA THR A 58 -0.72 3.30 -4.69
C THR A 58 -1.30 4.49 -5.44
N MET A 59 -1.34 5.68 -4.82
CA MET A 59 -1.76 6.92 -5.48
C MET A 59 -0.81 7.31 -6.62
N VAL A 60 0.50 7.31 -6.39
CA VAL A 60 1.49 7.61 -7.43
C VAL A 60 1.38 6.64 -8.60
N ARG A 61 1.20 5.35 -8.33
CA ARG A 61 0.97 4.34 -9.39
C ARG A 61 -0.31 4.59 -10.17
N ALA A 62 -1.39 4.91 -9.49
CA ALA A 62 -2.68 5.18 -10.14
C ALA A 62 -2.62 6.44 -11.02
N THR A 63 -1.99 7.50 -10.54
CA THR A 63 -1.79 8.74 -11.29
C THR A 63 -0.92 8.52 -12.53
N ALA A 64 0.21 7.80 -12.39
CA ALA A 64 1.09 7.47 -13.50
C ALA A 64 0.40 6.59 -14.57
N ALA A 65 -0.41 5.62 -14.13
CA ALA A 65 -1.20 4.80 -15.03
C ALA A 65 -2.27 5.61 -15.77
N GLY A 66 -2.91 6.57 -15.08
CA GLY A 66 -3.86 7.50 -15.68
C GLY A 66 -3.23 8.37 -16.75
N TRP A 67 -2.07 8.97 -16.49
CA TRP A 67 -1.33 9.75 -17.50
C TRP A 67 -0.92 8.90 -18.69
N GLN A 68 -0.40 7.70 -18.45
CA GLN A 68 -0.03 6.80 -19.52
C GLN A 68 -1.22 6.46 -20.40
N SER A 69 -2.39 6.15 -19.83
CA SER A 69 -3.56 5.78 -20.61
C SER A 69 -4.17 6.94 -21.38
N GLN A 70 -4.18 8.16 -20.82
CA GLN A 70 -4.71 9.33 -21.50
C GLN A 70 -3.86 9.75 -22.70
N ILE A 71 -2.52 9.77 -22.53
CA ILE A 71 -1.60 10.26 -23.55
C ILE A 71 -1.29 9.17 -24.58
N SER A 72 -1.35 7.89 -24.20
CA SER A 72 -1.09 6.78 -25.13
C SER A 72 -2.25 6.48 -26.09
N ARG A 73 -3.44 7.05 -25.85
CA ARG A 73 -4.64 6.84 -26.70
C ARG A 73 -4.66 7.70 -27.94
N GLU A 74 -3.94 8.80 -27.95
CA GLU A 74 -3.98 9.77 -29.03
C GLU A 74 -2.57 10.13 -29.47
N ILE A 75 -2.37 10.18 -30.77
CA ILE A 75 -1.17 10.72 -31.40
C ILE A 75 -1.57 11.88 -32.30
N THR A 76 -0.69 12.84 -32.44
CA THR A 76 -0.97 14.03 -33.23
C THR A 76 -0.03 14.11 -34.42
N ILE A 77 -0.58 14.24 -35.63
CA ILE A 77 0.17 14.54 -36.82
C ILE A 77 0.05 16.07 -37.04
N GLN A 78 1.18 16.76 -36.99
CA GLN A 78 1.26 18.20 -37.21
C GLN A 78 1.76 18.43 -38.65
N ILE A 79 1.00 19.23 -39.43
CA ILE A 79 1.40 19.61 -40.80
C ILE A 79 1.71 21.11 -40.80
N LYS A 80 2.93 21.46 -41.13
CA LYS A 80 3.34 22.87 -41.20
C LYS A 80 2.87 23.48 -42.53
N PRO A 81 2.28 24.69 -42.50
CA PRO A 81 1.90 25.40 -43.70
C PRO A 81 3.17 25.81 -44.48
N VAL A 82 3.14 25.54 -45.75
CA VAL A 82 4.23 25.93 -46.72
C VAL A 82 3.55 26.50 -47.97
N GLU A 83 4.12 27.51 -48.58
CA GLU A 83 3.61 28.08 -49.81
C GLU A 83 3.43 27.00 -50.89
N GLY A 84 2.23 26.98 -51.51
CA GLY A 84 1.88 26.01 -52.55
C GLY A 84 1.38 24.64 -52.06
N LEU A 85 1.25 24.43 -50.75
CA LEU A 85 0.70 23.19 -50.21
C LEU A 85 -0.83 23.31 -50.06
N ASP A 86 -1.55 22.42 -50.74
CA ASP A 86 -2.99 22.26 -50.46
C ASP A 86 -3.14 21.55 -49.10
N MET A 87 -3.42 22.35 -48.07
CA MET A 87 -3.48 21.92 -46.69
C MET A 87 -4.58 20.88 -46.45
N GLU A 88 -5.74 21.06 -47.08
CA GLU A 88 -6.89 20.16 -46.86
C GLU A 88 -6.60 18.76 -47.43
N THR A 89 -6.04 18.72 -48.65
CA THR A 89 -5.61 17.47 -49.27
C THR A 89 -4.50 16.79 -48.46
N ALA A 90 -3.53 17.58 -47.93
CA ALA A 90 -2.46 17.04 -47.10
C ALA A 90 -2.98 16.44 -45.76
N LEU A 91 -3.95 17.09 -45.11
CA LEU A 91 -4.59 16.61 -43.89
C LEU A 91 -5.36 15.32 -44.12
N MET A 92 -6.19 15.25 -45.18
CA MET A 92 -6.92 14.04 -45.55
C MET A 92 -5.93 12.88 -45.87
N ARG A 93 -4.88 13.14 -46.63
CA ARG A 93 -3.87 12.13 -46.97
C ARG A 93 -3.11 11.64 -45.74
N ALA A 94 -2.73 12.53 -44.81
CA ALA A 94 -2.10 12.14 -43.55
C ALA A 94 -2.98 11.25 -42.67
N LYS A 95 -4.26 11.61 -42.56
CA LYS A 95 -5.28 10.81 -41.87
C LYS A 95 -5.40 9.42 -42.49
N ASP A 96 -5.58 9.34 -43.81
CA ASP A 96 -5.76 8.06 -44.53
C ASP A 96 -4.54 7.17 -44.43
N LEU A 97 -3.35 7.74 -44.52
CA LEU A 97 -2.09 7.00 -44.35
C LEU A 97 -1.97 6.44 -42.93
N ALA A 98 -2.29 7.24 -41.93
CA ALA A 98 -2.24 6.80 -40.53
C ALA A 98 -3.25 5.70 -40.22
N LEU A 99 -4.47 5.79 -40.75
CA LEU A 99 -5.52 4.79 -40.55
C LEU A 99 -5.26 3.41 -41.21
N ARG A 100 -4.24 3.30 -42.10
CA ARG A 100 -3.83 2.02 -42.68
C ARG A 100 -3.01 1.15 -41.72
N PHE A 101 -2.50 1.71 -40.63
CA PHE A 101 -1.71 0.96 -39.65
C PHE A 101 -2.62 0.18 -38.72
N VAL A 102 -2.28 -1.07 -38.47
CA VAL A 102 -2.97 -1.90 -37.46
C VAL A 102 -2.76 -1.24 -36.10
N GLY A 103 -3.84 -1.10 -35.33
CA GLY A 103 -3.79 -0.44 -34.03
C GLY A 103 -4.23 1.02 -34.04
N THR A 104 -4.62 1.58 -35.19
CA THR A 104 -5.30 2.87 -35.26
C THR A 104 -6.82 2.64 -35.34
N LYS A 105 -7.61 3.48 -34.64
CA LYS A 105 -9.07 3.35 -34.55
C LYS A 105 -9.81 4.43 -35.34
N GLU A 106 -9.47 5.67 -35.07
CA GLU A 106 -10.16 6.83 -35.60
C GLU A 106 -9.17 7.97 -35.86
N GLY A 107 -9.46 8.79 -36.88
CA GLY A 107 -8.70 9.98 -37.16
C GLY A 107 -9.62 11.18 -37.29
N THR A 108 -9.33 12.24 -36.54
CA THR A 108 -10.09 13.49 -36.56
C THR A 108 -9.19 14.63 -37.01
N ILE A 109 -9.58 15.35 -38.05
CA ILE A 109 -8.90 16.57 -38.48
C ILE A 109 -9.45 17.71 -37.58
N MET A 110 -8.54 18.46 -36.95
CA MET A 110 -8.91 19.62 -36.16
C MET A 110 -9.24 20.78 -37.11
N ASP A 111 -10.45 21.32 -36.96
CA ASP A 111 -10.90 22.47 -37.75
C ASP A 111 -10.29 23.79 -37.24
N ASP A 112 -10.39 24.85 -38.05
CA ASP A 112 -9.84 26.16 -37.72
C ASP A 112 -10.52 26.75 -36.48
N ALA A 113 -11.81 26.52 -36.32
CA ALA A 113 -12.57 27.01 -35.19
C ALA A 113 -12.12 26.35 -33.89
N ALA A 114 -11.80 25.04 -33.91
CA ALA A 114 -11.27 24.38 -32.77
C ALA A 114 -9.83 24.85 -32.45
N THR A 115 -9.01 25.04 -33.49
CA THR A 115 -7.64 25.57 -33.32
C THR A 115 -7.67 26.99 -32.76
N ALA A 116 -8.56 27.86 -33.25
CA ALA A 116 -8.73 29.21 -32.75
C ALA A 116 -9.11 29.24 -31.27
N ARG A 117 -10.05 28.39 -30.82
CA ARG A 117 -10.46 28.30 -29.41
C ARG A 117 -9.30 27.88 -28.51
N LEU A 118 -8.40 27.03 -28.98
CA LEU A 118 -7.22 26.62 -28.20
C LEU A 118 -6.21 27.76 -28.04
N LEU A 119 -6.11 28.65 -29.03
CA LEU A 119 -5.17 29.78 -29.05
C LEU A 119 -5.75 31.03 -28.38
N GLU A 120 -7.07 31.15 -28.31
CA GLU A 120 -7.78 32.30 -27.75
C GLU A 120 -7.32 32.75 -26.36
N PRO A 121 -7.05 31.80 -25.39
CA PRO A 121 -6.58 32.19 -24.06
C PRO A 121 -5.17 32.83 -24.06
N TRP A 122 -4.38 32.60 -25.10
CA TRP A 122 -2.98 33.03 -25.19
C TRP A 122 -2.79 34.25 -26.11
N LEU A 123 -3.59 34.34 -27.18
CA LEU A 123 -3.43 35.32 -28.24
C LEU A 123 -4.59 36.29 -28.33
N GLY A 124 -5.69 36.11 -27.56
CA GLY A 124 -6.88 36.95 -27.58
C GLY A 124 -7.91 36.48 -28.60
N THR A 125 -9.06 37.16 -28.60
CA THR A 125 -10.20 36.92 -29.51
C THR A 125 -10.00 37.59 -30.87
N GLY A 126 -10.50 37.00 -31.95
CA GLY A 126 -10.52 37.61 -33.29
C GLY A 126 -9.27 37.36 -34.14
N LEU A 127 -8.52 36.27 -33.84
CA LEU A 127 -7.37 35.84 -34.63
C LEU A 127 -7.79 35.29 -35.98
N ASP A 128 -7.19 35.85 -37.03
CA ASP A 128 -7.23 35.27 -38.35
C ASP A 128 -6.08 34.25 -38.45
N LEU A 129 -6.45 32.96 -38.47
CA LEU A 129 -5.48 31.84 -38.51
C LEU A 129 -4.79 31.73 -39.87
N ASP A 130 -5.35 32.32 -40.93
CA ASP A 130 -4.79 32.32 -42.27
C ASP A 130 -3.54 33.22 -42.37
N GLU A 131 -3.42 34.22 -41.50
CA GLU A 131 -2.23 35.09 -41.43
C GLU A 131 -1.14 34.53 -40.54
N LEU A 132 -1.43 33.49 -39.71
CA LEU A 132 -0.45 32.92 -38.81
C LEU A 132 0.06 31.58 -39.33
N PRO A 133 1.39 31.29 -39.30
CA PRO A 133 1.95 30.00 -39.70
C PRO A 133 1.67 28.90 -38.62
N VAL A 134 0.39 28.72 -38.28
CA VAL A 134 -0.03 27.73 -37.28
C VAL A 134 -0.08 26.34 -37.94
N PRO A 135 0.61 25.32 -37.38
CA PRO A 135 0.48 23.96 -37.87
C PRO A 135 -0.94 23.43 -37.72
N ARG A 136 -1.44 22.75 -38.73
CA ARG A 136 -2.73 22.07 -38.69
C ARG A 136 -2.54 20.67 -38.12
N LEU A 137 -3.55 20.19 -37.39
CA LEU A 137 -3.45 19.00 -36.57
C LEU A 137 -4.41 17.90 -37.04
N VAL A 138 -3.91 16.68 -37.11
CA VAL A 138 -4.72 15.47 -37.24
C VAL A 138 -4.51 14.62 -36.01
N ILE A 139 -5.56 14.39 -35.27
CA ILE A 139 -5.57 13.56 -34.05
C ILE A 139 -5.95 12.13 -34.46
N ILE A 140 -5.10 11.18 -34.17
CA ILE A 140 -5.36 9.74 -34.42
C ILE A 140 -5.50 9.02 -33.08
N THR A 141 -6.65 8.40 -32.89
CA THR A 141 -6.89 7.53 -31.73
C THR A 141 -6.29 6.15 -32.01
N VAL A 142 -5.49 5.68 -31.07
CA VAL A 142 -4.78 4.38 -31.17
C VAL A 142 -5.27 3.39 -30.13
N ASP A 143 -5.06 2.10 -30.41
CA ASP A 143 -5.34 1.04 -29.46
C ASP A 143 -4.19 0.88 -28.45
N GLU A 144 -4.46 1.06 -27.16
CA GLU A 144 -3.48 0.89 -26.07
C GLU A 144 -2.92 -0.54 -26.03
N GLN A 145 -3.76 -1.55 -26.32
CA GLN A 145 -3.37 -2.96 -26.20
C GLN A 145 -2.56 -3.45 -27.40
N ASN A 146 -2.76 -2.82 -28.56
CA ASN A 146 -2.06 -3.16 -29.79
C ASN A 146 -1.67 -1.88 -30.54
N PRO A 147 -0.69 -1.09 -30.03
CA PRO A 147 -0.31 0.16 -30.64
C PRO A 147 0.33 -0.04 -32.02
N PRO A 148 0.11 0.90 -32.95
CA PRO A 148 0.72 0.83 -34.27
C PRO A 148 2.24 1.00 -34.21
N ASP A 149 2.94 0.55 -35.27
CA ASP A 149 4.36 0.82 -35.43
C ASP A 149 4.57 2.30 -35.77
N PHE A 150 4.87 3.11 -34.75
CA PHE A 150 5.09 4.55 -34.88
C PHE A 150 6.34 4.89 -35.70
N ALA A 151 7.35 4.00 -35.68
CA ALA A 151 8.55 4.23 -36.45
C ALA A 151 8.27 4.10 -37.95
N ALA A 152 7.57 3.05 -38.35
CA ALA A 152 7.12 2.84 -39.72
C ALA A 152 6.13 3.93 -40.18
N MET A 153 5.21 4.32 -39.30
CA MET A 153 4.24 5.40 -39.58
C MET A 153 4.96 6.73 -39.80
N ARG A 154 5.91 7.09 -38.93
CA ARG A 154 6.73 8.32 -39.09
C ARG A 154 7.51 8.31 -40.38
N ALA A 155 8.15 7.18 -40.71
CA ALA A 155 8.93 7.03 -41.98
C ALA A 155 8.01 7.17 -43.20
N LEU A 156 6.82 6.60 -43.18
CA LEU A 156 5.87 6.71 -44.27
C LEU A 156 5.33 8.15 -44.45
N LEU A 157 4.94 8.77 -43.33
CA LEU A 157 4.45 10.15 -43.32
C LEU A 157 5.52 11.13 -43.86
N SER A 158 6.76 11.03 -43.37
CA SER A 158 7.85 11.91 -43.82
C SER A 158 8.22 11.74 -45.30
N LYS A 159 8.01 10.54 -45.87
CA LYS A 159 8.22 10.26 -47.28
C LYS A 159 7.12 10.82 -48.17
N GLU A 160 5.86 10.65 -47.74
CA GLU A 160 4.68 11.04 -48.55
C GLU A 160 4.29 12.51 -48.35
N ILE A 161 4.51 13.05 -47.13
CA ILE A 161 4.19 14.42 -46.74
C ILE A 161 5.37 14.96 -45.93
N PRO A 162 6.41 15.55 -46.60
CA PRO A 162 7.62 16.00 -45.88
C PRO A 162 7.39 17.04 -44.81
N GLN A 163 6.25 17.77 -44.85
CA GLN A 163 5.84 18.79 -43.91
C GLN A 163 5.09 18.21 -42.68
N ALA A 164 4.76 16.90 -42.73
CA ALA A 164 4.08 16.22 -41.61
C ALA A 164 5.07 15.74 -40.57
N PHE A 165 4.81 16.08 -39.34
CA PHE A 165 5.55 15.63 -38.15
C PHE A 165 4.64 14.82 -37.26
N LEU A 166 5.02 13.56 -36.99
CA LEU A 166 4.31 12.69 -36.07
C LEU A 166 4.81 12.94 -34.65
N ASP A 167 3.95 13.48 -33.79
CA ASP A 167 4.19 13.66 -32.37
C ASP A 167 3.43 12.58 -31.59
N ASP A 168 4.19 11.65 -30.99
CA ASP A 168 3.67 10.55 -30.22
C ASP A 168 3.72 10.80 -28.69
N HIS A 169 4.18 11.97 -28.26
CA HIS A 169 4.32 12.42 -26.86
C HIS A 169 5.03 11.41 -25.93
N ARG A 170 5.52 10.29 -26.46
CA ARG A 170 6.07 9.17 -25.68
C ARG A 170 7.30 9.54 -24.87
N THR A 171 8.19 10.33 -25.44
CA THR A 171 9.44 10.71 -24.76
C THR A 171 9.17 11.45 -23.44
N TRP A 172 8.10 12.26 -23.40
CA TRP A 172 7.71 12.99 -22.20
C TRP A 172 7.00 12.08 -21.20
N VAL A 173 6.07 11.24 -21.68
CA VAL A 173 5.36 10.24 -20.87
C VAL A 173 6.32 9.26 -20.23
N ASP A 174 7.28 8.71 -21.00
CA ASP A 174 8.26 7.78 -20.49
C ASP A 174 9.10 8.40 -19.35
N ARG A 175 9.39 9.69 -19.45
CA ARG A 175 10.09 10.42 -18.40
C ARG A 175 9.25 10.55 -17.14
N LEU A 176 7.97 10.88 -17.27
CA LEU A 176 7.02 10.95 -16.13
C LEU A 176 6.82 9.58 -15.46
N VAL A 177 6.62 8.53 -16.26
CA VAL A 177 6.47 7.15 -15.77
C VAL A 177 7.75 6.69 -15.07
N SER A 178 8.92 7.05 -15.60
CA SER A 178 10.21 6.75 -14.95
C SER A 178 10.35 7.45 -13.60
N MET A 179 9.96 8.71 -13.48
CA MET A 179 9.93 9.44 -12.20
C MET A 179 8.96 8.78 -11.21
N ALA A 180 7.76 8.43 -11.65
CA ALA A 180 6.78 7.71 -10.82
C ALA A 180 7.32 6.35 -10.35
N ARG A 181 7.98 5.59 -11.23
CA ARG A 181 8.63 4.31 -10.89
C ARG A 181 9.71 4.48 -9.83
N THR A 182 10.54 5.51 -9.94
CA THR A 182 11.57 5.82 -8.94
C THR A 182 10.93 6.14 -7.58
N THR A 183 9.88 6.96 -7.54
CA THR A 183 9.14 7.28 -6.32
C THR A 183 8.53 6.03 -5.68
N VAL A 184 7.95 5.14 -6.49
CA VAL A 184 7.41 3.85 -6.03
C VAL A 184 8.52 2.96 -5.45
N MET A 185 9.71 2.94 -6.06
CA MET A 185 10.85 2.16 -5.57
C MET A 185 11.34 2.68 -4.21
N ILE A 186 11.44 4.00 -4.06
CA ILE A 186 11.78 4.64 -2.77
C ILE A 186 10.72 4.32 -1.71
N GLY A 187 9.44 4.48 -2.03
CA GLY A 187 8.34 4.16 -1.11
C GLY A 187 8.33 2.70 -0.68
N THR A 188 8.64 1.78 -1.60
CA THR A 188 8.80 0.35 -1.27
C THR A 188 9.98 0.12 -0.34
N GLY A 189 11.11 0.81 -0.54
CA GLY A 189 12.26 0.78 0.36
C GLY A 189 11.91 1.27 1.77
N VAL A 190 11.17 2.37 1.87
CA VAL A 190 10.67 2.90 3.16
C VAL A 190 9.74 1.89 3.84
N LEU A 191 8.86 1.22 3.10
CA LEU A 191 7.97 0.20 3.64
C LEU A 191 8.74 -0.98 4.22
N ILE A 192 9.77 -1.46 3.52
CA ILE A 192 10.66 -2.52 4.00
C ILE A 192 11.38 -2.07 5.29
N LEU A 193 11.86 -0.82 5.33
CA LEU A 193 12.51 -0.26 6.51
C LEU A 193 11.56 -0.21 7.72
N VAL A 194 10.32 0.22 7.52
CA VAL A 194 9.28 0.25 8.57
C VAL A 194 9.00 -1.17 9.09
N PHE A 195 8.84 -2.16 8.23
CA PHE A 195 8.65 -3.54 8.65
C PHE A 195 9.86 -4.10 9.40
N THR A 196 11.07 -3.78 8.95
CA THR A 196 12.30 -4.18 9.63
C THR A 196 12.39 -3.56 11.03
N ALA A 197 12.13 -2.25 11.14
CA ALA A 197 12.10 -1.56 12.43
C ALA A 197 11.04 -2.16 13.38
N MET A 198 9.87 -2.53 12.84
CA MET A 198 8.82 -3.19 13.61
C MET A 198 9.26 -4.56 14.13
N VAL A 199 9.88 -5.39 13.29
CA VAL A 199 10.41 -6.70 13.70
C VAL A 199 11.43 -6.53 14.82
N LEU A 200 12.38 -5.61 14.70
CA LEU A 200 13.38 -5.32 15.74
C LEU A 200 12.70 -4.86 17.04
N THR A 201 11.74 -3.95 16.95
CA THR A 201 10.98 -3.47 18.13
C THR A 201 10.28 -4.63 18.85
N VAL A 202 9.64 -5.53 18.10
CA VAL A 202 8.96 -6.70 18.67
C VAL A 202 9.96 -7.66 19.32
N VAL A 203 11.12 -7.89 18.70
CA VAL A 203 12.20 -8.72 19.27
C VAL A 203 12.66 -8.14 20.61
N PHE A 204 12.98 -6.83 20.64
CA PHE A 204 13.42 -6.17 21.87
C PHE A 204 12.34 -6.17 22.94
N ALA A 205 11.09 -5.86 22.58
CA ALA A 205 9.97 -5.88 23.52
C ALA A 205 9.74 -7.29 24.09
N THR A 206 9.81 -8.33 23.25
CA THR A 206 9.63 -9.72 23.68
C THR A 206 10.74 -10.14 24.65
N ARG A 207 12.00 -9.86 24.30
CA ARG A 207 13.15 -10.13 25.18
C ARG A 207 13.04 -9.37 26.51
N GLY A 208 12.62 -8.10 26.48
CA GLY A 208 12.40 -7.29 27.67
C GLY A 208 11.33 -7.87 28.58
N VAL A 209 10.20 -8.35 28.03
CA VAL A 209 9.12 -8.99 28.82
C VAL A 209 9.63 -10.30 29.44
N ILE A 210 10.36 -11.14 28.72
CA ILE A 210 10.91 -12.40 29.25
C ILE A 210 11.91 -12.09 30.36
N SER A 211 12.83 -11.16 30.15
CA SER A 211 13.85 -10.78 31.13
C SER A 211 13.23 -10.20 32.41
N GLY A 212 12.20 -9.32 32.28
CA GLY A 212 11.49 -8.75 33.41
C GLY A 212 10.64 -9.75 34.20
N ASN A 213 10.28 -10.89 33.61
CA ASN A 213 9.50 -11.96 34.26
C ASN A 213 10.27 -13.29 34.35
N ARG A 214 11.61 -13.22 34.35
CA ARG A 214 12.49 -14.40 34.37
C ARG A 214 12.14 -15.37 35.47
N HIS A 215 11.83 -14.89 36.66
CA HIS A 215 11.46 -15.71 37.81
C HIS A 215 10.18 -16.54 37.58
N ILE A 216 9.17 -15.95 36.88
CA ILE A 216 7.92 -16.66 36.55
C ILE A 216 8.20 -17.75 35.52
N VAL A 217 9.01 -17.46 34.50
CA VAL A 217 9.40 -18.42 33.46
C VAL A 217 10.19 -19.58 34.07
N GLU A 218 11.08 -19.30 35.03
CA GLU A 218 11.89 -20.27 35.73
C GLU A 218 11.04 -21.22 36.59
N VAL A 219 10.08 -20.70 37.35
CA VAL A 219 9.13 -21.49 38.14
C VAL A 219 8.25 -22.38 37.23
N LEU A 220 7.79 -21.87 36.10
CA LEU A 220 7.00 -22.65 35.15
C LEU A 220 7.81 -23.83 34.58
N HIS A 221 9.07 -23.60 34.27
CA HIS A 221 9.96 -24.64 33.79
C HIS A 221 10.23 -25.74 34.85
N PHE A 222 10.41 -25.35 36.14
CA PHE A 222 10.55 -26.29 37.24
C PHE A 222 9.31 -27.16 37.44
N VAL A 223 8.11 -26.67 37.15
CA VAL A 223 6.86 -27.45 37.21
C VAL A 223 6.67 -28.34 35.97
N GLY A 224 7.60 -28.27 34.97
CA GLY A 224 7.56 -29.09 33.76
C GLY A 224 6.72 -28.54 32.61
N ALA A 225 6.51 -27.23 32.55
CA ALA A 225 5.81 -26.63 31.40
C ALA A 225 6.71 -26.68 30.15
N GLU A 226 6.19 -27.25 29.05
CA GLU A 226 6.87 -27.27 27.76
C GLU A 226 7.10 -25.86 27.22
N SER A 227 8.28 -25.60 26.62
CA SER A 227 8.64 -24.33 25.97
C SER A 227 7.59 -23.88 24.92
N ALA A 228 6.96 -24.86 24.24
CA ALA A 228 5.91 -24.63 23.27
C ALA A 228 4.61 -24.06 23.90
N PHE A 229 4.27 -24.45 25.12
CA PHE A 229 3.11 -23.91 25.84
C PHE A 229 3.32 -22.45 26.21
N VAL A 230 4.50 -22.12 26.74
CA VAL A 230 4.87 -20.74 27.08
C VAL A 230 4.86 -19.87 25.83
N ALA A 231 5.49 -20.34 24.74
CA ALA A 231 5.51 -19.62 23.47
C ALA A 231 4.09 -19.34 22.91
N LYS A 232 3.16 -20.29 23.04
CA LYS A 232 1.77 -20.14 22.59
C LYS A 232 1.01 -19.07 23.39
N GLU A 233 1.25 -18.95 24.67
CA GLU A 233 0.58 -17.94 25.51
C GLU A 233 1.12 -16.52 25.20
N PHE A 234 2.45 -16.39 25.03
CA PHE A 234 3.06 -15.16 24.53
C PHE A 234 2.52 -14.79 23.14
N GLN A 235 2.41 -15.77 22.25
CA GLN A 235 1.86 -15.56 20.89
C GLN A 235 0.45 -14.96 20.93
N LYS A 236 -0.45 -15.49 21.79
CA LYS A 236 -1.80 -14.96 21.95
C LYS A 236 -1.80 -13.53 22.50
N HIS A 237 -0.92 -13.26 23.46
CA HIS A 237 -0.80 -11.93 24.05
C HIS A 237 -0.33 -10.90 23.02
N PHE A 238 0.74 -11.22 22.29
CA PHE A 238 1.27 -10.34 21.22
C PHE A 238 0.30 -10.20 20.05
N LEU A 239 -0.48 -11.24 19.71
CA LEU A 239 -1.53 -11.14 18.69
C LEU A 239 -2.60 -10.10 19.09
N LYS A 240 -3.04 -10.11 20.34
CA LYS A 240 -4.03 -9.13 20.82
C LYS A 240 -3.48 -7.71 20.80
N ILE A 241 -2.23 -7.51 21.22
CA ILE A 241 -1.55 -6.22 21.22
C ILE A 241 -1.37 -5.73 19.77
N SER A 242 -0.85 -6.58 18.90
CA SER A 242 -0.58 -6.20 17.51
C SER A 242 -1.87 -5.92 16.74
N LEU A 243 -2.94 -6.69 16.97
CA LEU A 243 -4.23 -6.46 16.33
C LEU A 243 -4.83 -5.11 16.77
N LYS A 244 -4.78 -4.80 18.07
CA LYS A 244 -5.23 -3.49 18.56
C LYS A 244 -4.41 -2.33 18.01
N GLY A 245 -3.07 -2.45 18.03
CA GLY A 245 -2.16 -1.44 17.52
C GLY A 245 -2.30 -1.25 16.01
N SER A 246 -2.25 -2.33 15.25
CA SER A 246 -2.36 -2.25 13.78
C SER A 246 -3.75 -1.77 13.33
N ALA A 247 -4.83 -2.20 13.99
CA ALA A 247 -6.17 -1.71 13.69
C ALA A 247 -6.30 -0.21 13.97
N ALA A 248 -5.78 0.28 15.12
CA ALA A 248 -5.79 1.71 15.43
C ALA A 248 -4.99 2.52 14.40
N GLY A 249 -3.74 2.11 14.10
CA GLY A 249 -2.90 2.81 13.13
C GLY A 249 -3.48 2.80 11.70
N SER A 250 -4.00 1.65 11.27
CA SER A 250 -4.65 1.52 9.94
C SER A 250 -5.95 2.32 9.86
N ALA A 251 -6.74 2.37 10.93
CA ALA A 251 -7.96 3.17 10.98
C ALA A 251 -7.66 4.68 10.87
N VAL A 252 -6.62 5.17 11.57
CA VAL A 252 -6.18 6.57 11.46
C VAL A 252 -5.71 6.87 10.04
N ALA A 253 -4.92 6.00 9.41
CA ALA A 253 -4.48 6.16 8.03
C ALA A 253 -5.66 6.17 7.04
N ALA A 254 -6.60 5.23 7.17
CA ALA A 254 -7.80 5.17 6.34
C ALA A 254 -8.67 6.41 6.49
N SER A 255 -8.83 6.90 7.72
CA SER A 255 -9.57 8.13 8.02
C SER A 255 -8.92 9.37 7.40
N LEU A 256 -7.58 9.45 7.44
CA LEU A 256 -6.83 10.53 6.80
C LEU A 256 -7.07 10.55 5.29
N PHE A 257 -6.94 9.41 4.61
CA PHE A 257 -7.20 9.33 3.17
C PHE A 257 -8.67 9.60 2.81
N ALA A 258 -9.62 9.13 3.63
CA ALA A 258 -11.03 9.44 3.45
C ALA A 258 -11.31 10.95 3.59
N LEU A 259 -10.72 11.59 4.60
CA LEU A 259 -10.84 13.04 4.81
C LEU A 259 -10.26 13.83 3.63
N LEU A 260 -9.08 13.44 3.14
CA LEU A 260 -8.46 14.06 1.96
C LEU A 260 -9.34 13.90 0.71
N SER A 261 -9.95 12.73 0.51
CA SER A 261 -10.83 12.48 -0.63
C SER A 261 -12.11 13.34 -0.57
N VAL A 262 -12.71 13.48 0.62
CA VAL A 262 -13.89 14.35 0.83
C VAL A 262 -13.52 15.82 0.66
N TRP A 263 -12.39 16.25 1.21
CA TRP A 263 -11.90 17.61 1.04
C TRP A 263 -11.68 17.96 -0.44
N GLN A 264 -11.05 17.08 -1.20
CA GLN A 264 -10.88 17.26 -2.65
C GLN A 264 -12.21 17.25 -3.40
N ALA A 265 -13.15 16.38 -3.03
CA ALA A 265 -14.48 16.35 -3.66
C ALA A 265 -15.23 17.70 -3.48
N ASN A 266 -15.11 18.29 -2.29
CA ASN A 266 -15.72 19.59 -2.01
C ASN A 266 -14.98 20.76 -2.68
N ALA A 267 -13.66 20.64 -2.87
CA ALA A 267 -12.85 21.66 -3.53
C ALA A 267 -13.05 21.73 -5.06
N ARG A 268 -13.58 20.67 -5.69
CA ARG A 268 -13.82 20.59 -7.15
C ARG A 268 -14.78 21.64 -7.72
N ALA A 269 -15.35 22.48 -6.89
CA ALA A 269 -16.21 23.57 -7.32
C ALA A 269 -15.46 24.84 -7.80
N THR A 270 -14.11 24.83 -7.79
CA THR A 270 -13.30 25.99 -8.20
C THR A 270 -12.40 25.64 -9.39
N PRO A 271 -12.23 26.57 -10.39
CA PRO A 271 -11.36 26.32 -11.55
C PRO A 271 -9.89 26.01 -11.21
N GLU A 272 -9.42 26.49 -10.05
CA GLU A 272 -8.06 26.24 -9.56
C GLU A 272 -7.86 24.77 -9.13
N SER A 273 -8.93 24.12 -8.67
CA SER A 273 -8.87 22.70 -8.26
C SER A 273 -8.78 21.74 -9.45
N ASP A 274 -9.29 22.14 -10.62
CA ASP A 274 -9.16 21.32 -11.83
C ASP A 274 -7.71 21.25 -12.31
N GLN A 275 -6.96 22.37 -12.19
CA GLN A 275 -5.53 22.40 -12.50
C GLN A 275 -4.73 21.56 -11.50
N ALA A 276 -5.03 21.64 -10.21
CA ALA A 276 -4.37 20.83 -9.19
C ALA A 276 -4.66 19.34 -9.40
N THR A 277 -5.89 18.99 -9.76
CA THR A 277 -6.28 17.59 -10.06
C THR A 277 -5.61 17.06 -11.33
N ALA A 278 -5.42 17.90 -12.33
CA ALA A 278 -4.70 17.54 -13.56
C ALA A 278 -3.20 17.29 -13.29
N LEU A 279 -2.58 18.05 -12.38
CA LEU A 279 -1.15 17.93 -12.06
C LEU A 279 -0.85 16.83 -11.04
N PHE A 280 -1.66 16.72 -9.99
CA PHE A 280 -1.40 15.82 -8.86
C PHE A 280 -2.26 14.56 -8.86
N GLY A 281 -3.21 14.46 -9.80
CA GLY A 281 -4.17 13.35 -9.85
C GLY A 281 -5.25 13.42 -8.76
N ASN A 282 -6.07 12.38 -8.70
CA ASN A 282 -7.09 12.24 -7.66
C ASN A 282 -6.48 11.67 -6.38
N PHE A 283 -6.58 12.41 -5.26
CA PHE A 283 -6.18 11.93 -3.93
C PHE A 283 -7.16 10.90 -3.34
N SER A 284 -7.99 10.26 -4.15
CA SER A 284 -8.87 9.21 -3.69
C SER A 284 -8.17 7.86 -3.74
N LEU A 285 -8.05 7.21 -2.57
CA LEU A 285 -7.71 5.80 -2.54
C LEU A 285 -8.91 5.01 -3.09
N GLY A 286 -8.77 4.39 -4.26
CA GLY A 286 -9.79 3.48 -4.76
C GLY A 286 -9.99 2.28 -3.82
N LEU A 287 -10.98 1.44 -4.08
CA LEU A 287 -11.24 0.22 -3.30
C LEU A 287 -9.97 -0.64 -3.11
N ALA A 288 -9.14 -0.74 -4.13
CA ALA A 288 -7.86 -1.46 -4.07
C ALA A 288 -6.90 -0.90 -3.00
N GLY A 289 -6.86 0.43 -2.81
CA GLY A 289 -6.04 1.06 -1.78
C GLY A 289 -6.52 0.75 -0.37
N TYR A 290 -7.83 0.81 -0.12
CA TYR A 290 -8.40 0.43 1.19
C TYR A 290 -8.21 -1.06 1.49
N LEU A 291 -8.34 -1.94 0.48
CA LEU A 291 -7.99 -3.35 0.62
C LEU A 291 -6.50 -3.55 0.92
N GLY A 292 -5.63 -2.73 0.34
CA GLY A 292 -4.20 -2.70 0.66
C GLY A 292 -3.92 -2.31 2.11
N ILE A 293 -4.60 -1.30 2.65
CA ILE A 293 -4.52 -0.92 4.07
C ILE A 293 -4.97 -2.09 4.97
N PHE A 294 -6.08 -2.73 4.65
CA PHE A 294 -6.57 -3.89 5.40
C PHE A 294 -5.61 -5.07 5.34
N ALA A 295 -5.06 -5.37 4.17
CA ALA A 295 -4.04 -6.40 4.00
C ALA A 295 -2.77 -6.08 4.82
N THR A 296 -2.33 -4.82 4.83
CA THR A 296 -1.19 -4.36 5.65
C THR A 296 -1.44 -4.56 7.14
N MET A 297 -2.64 -4.27 7.64
CA MET A 297 -3.05 -4.55 9.03
C MET A 297 -2.87 -6.04 9.37
N ILE A 298 -3.32 -6.93 8.49
CA ILE A 298 -3.18 -8.38 8.68
C ILE A 298 -1.72 -8.80 8.66
N VAL A 299 -0.94 -8.30 7.69
CA VAL A 299 0.50 -8.60 7.57
C VAL A 299 1.24 -8.18 8.84
N ILE A 300 0.96 -7.00 9.37
CA ILE A 300 1.55 -6.50 10.63
C ILE A 300 1.20 -7.43 11.80
N ALA A 301 -0.07 -7.80 11.94
CA ALA A 301 -0.50 -8.69 13.02
C ALA A 301 0.17 -10.06 12.93
N LEU A 302 0.28 -10.63 11.74
CA LEU A 302 0.95 -11.92 11.50
C LEU A 302 2.46 -11.81 11.74
N LEU A 303 3.12 -10.79 11.19
CA LEU A 303 4.55 -10.57 11.33
C LEU A 303 4.94 -10.42 12.81
N THR A 304 4.21 -9.58 13.56
CA THR A 304 4.42 -9.37 14.98
C THR A 304 4.26 -10.67 15.78
N THR A 305 3.20 -11.41 15.49
CA THR A 305 2.88 -12.68 16.17
C THR A 305 3.93 -13.76 15.89
N LEU A 306 4.37 -13.86 14.65
CA LEU A 306 5.39 -14.82 14.24
C LEU A 306 6.76 -14.47 14.85
N THR A 307 7.13 -13.18 14.78
CA THR A 307 8.38 -12.68 15.37
C THR A 307 8.42 -12.93 16.88
N ALA A 308 7.34 -12.61 17.60
CA ALA A 308 7.25 -12.86 19.03
C ALA A 308 7.41 -14.36 19.35
N ARG A 309 6.73 -15.23 18.61
CA ARG A 309 6.86 -16.68 18.79
C ARG A 309 8.29 -17.17 18.58
N LEU A 310 8.92 -16.78 17.48
CA LEU A 310 10.28 -17.18 17.16
C LEU A 310 11.29 -16.65 18.20
N THR A 311 11.09 -15.42 18.67
CA THR A 311 11.95 -14.81 19.69
C THR A 311 11.84 -15.56 21.03
N VAL A 312 10.61 -15.89 21.47
CA VAL A 312 10.39 -16.66 22.71
C VAL A 312 11.06 -18.03 22.62
N MET A 313 10.84 -18.77 21.54
CA MET A 313 11.44 -20.10 21.37
C MET A 313 12.96 -20.02 21.43
N ARG A 314 13.58 -19.12 20.66
CA ARG A 314 15.04 -18.95 20.67
C ARG A 314 15.61 -18.54 22.03
N THR A 315 14.90 -17.66 22.76
CA THR A 315 15.37 -17.20 24.07
C THR A 315 15.27 -18.32 25.13
N ILE A 316 14.27 -19.18 25.06
CA ILE A 316 14.16 -20.34 25.96
C ILE A 316 15.24 -21.38 25.64
N ASP A 317 15.44 -21.69 24.36
CA ASP A 317 16.50 -22.64 23.95
C ASP A 317 17.90 -22.14 24.37
N GLU A 318 18.16 -20.82 24.31
CA GLU A 318 19.41 -20.20 24.76
C GLU A 318 19.62 -20.36 26.28
N ILE A 319 18.55 -20.23 27.09
CA ILE A 319 18.58 -20.43 28.53
C ILE A 319 18.88 -21.90 28.86
N ASP A 320 18.29 -22.84 28.14
CA ASP A 320 18.49 -24.26 28.34
C ASP A 320 19.92 -24.69 27.97
N LEU A 321 20.53 -24.14 26.91
CA LEU A 321 21.90 -24.40 26.50
C LEU A 321 22.94 -23.89 27.52
N ILE A 322 22.74 -22.70 28.08
CA ILE A 322 23.64 -22.14 29.11
C ILE A 322 23.60 -22.97 30.38
N ARG A 323 22.49 -23.62 30.67
CA ARG A 323 22.29 -24.43 31.88
C ARG A 323 22.84 -25.84 31.74
N SER A 324 22.84 -26.40 30.53
CA SER A 324 23.37 -27.74 30.25
C SER A 324 24.90 -27.78 30.16
N ASP A 325 25.58 -26.64 29.99
CA ASP A 325 27.03 -26.52 29.92
C ASP A 325 27.55 -25.37 30.83
N PRO A 326 27.62 -25.57 32.15
CA PRO A 326 28.06 -24.54 33.10
C PRO A 326 29.54 -24.12 32.93
N GLY A 327 30.36 -24.90 32.20
CA GLY A 327 31.77 -24.57 31.94
C GLY A 327 32.00 -23.53 30.84
N ARG A 328 30.97 -23.15 30.11
CA ARG A 328 31.07 -22.17 29.02
C ARG A 328 30.92 -20.70 29.47
N SER A 329 30.49 -20.49 30.72
CA SER A 329 30.32 -19.14 31.29
C SER A 329 31.63 -18.44 31.68
N ASP A 330 32.76 -19.21 31.81
CA ASP A 330 34.04 -18.64 32.28
C ASP A 330 34.95 -18.14 31.14
N GLY A 331 34.48 -18.20 29.89
CA GLY A 331 35.25 -17.84 28.69
C GLY A 331 34.94 -16.49 28.04
N LEU A 332 34.08 -15.65 28.62
CA LEU A 332 33.82 -14.31 28.08
C LEU A 332 34.84 -13.31 28.66
N PRO A 333 35.67 -12.66 27.81
CA PRO A 333 36.57 -11.60 28.29
C PRO A 333 35.76 -10.45 28.84
N ALA A 334 36.05 -10.06 30.08
CA ALA A 334 35.59 -8.82 30.68
C ALA A 334 36.14 -7.64 29.85
N SER A 335 35.28 -6.97 29.12
CA SER A 335 35.57 -5.69 28.49
C SER A 335 34.35 -4.77 28.65
#